data_3532e641213489513a28e5082e9f1af7
#
_entry.id   3532e641213489513a28e5082e9f1af7
#
_cell.length_a   1.000
_cell.length_b   1.000
_cell.length_c   1.000
_cell.angle_alpha   90.00
_cell.angle_beta   90.00
_cell.angle_gamma   90.00
#
_symmetry.space_group_name_H-M   'P 1'
#
loop_
_entity.id
_entity.type
_entity.pdbx_description
1 polymer ?
#
loop_
_entity_poly.entity_id
_entity_poly.type
_entity_poly.pdbx_seq_one_letter_code
_entity_poly.pdbx_strand_id
1 'polypeptide(L)'
;YYYMVHPDFGKTTLSNIIANEMNGSIKITSGPAIEKAGDLAAILTNLSEGDVLFIDEIHRMNKSVEEILYPALEDYSLDIIIGKGPSARSIRLDLPKFTLVGATTRAGMLSSPLRDRFRNN
;
A
#
# COMPACT_ATOMS: atom_id res chain seq x y z
N TYR A 1 3.16 0.61 9.92
CA TYR A 1 4.32 -0.21 9.56
C TYR A 1 4.16 -0.78 8.15
N TYR A 2 5.27 -1.07 7.53
CA TYR A 2 5.27 -1.69 6.22
C TYR A 2 6.41 -2.69 6.12
N TYR A 3 6.16 -3.76 5.37
CA TYR A 3 7.11 -4.87 5.22
C TYR A 3 7.23 -5.26 3.75
N MET A 4 8.42 -5.70 3.36
CA MET A 4 8.65 -6.30 2.06
C MET A 4 8.83 -7.81 2.25
N VAL A 5 8.01 -8.60 1.56
CA VAL A 5 8.06 -10.05 1.68
C VAL A 5 8.94 -10.63 0.58
N HIS A 6 9.89 -11.45 0.98
CA HIS A 6 10.78 -12.12 0.05
C HIS A 6 10.00 -13.14 -0.80
N PRO A 7 10.37 -13.31 -2.08
CA PRO A 7 9.63 -14.23 -2.96
C PRO A 7 9.55 -15.67 -2.48
N ASP A 8 10.53 -16.10 -1.69
CA ASP A 8 10.62 -17.48 -1.24
C ASP A 8 9.78 -17.77 0.00
N PHE A 9 9.18 -16.75 0.61
CA PHE A 9 8.33 -16.93 1.77
C PHE A 9 6.89 -17.20 1.39
N GLY A 10 6.15 -17.87 2.25
CA GLY A 10 4.71 -18.01 2.11
C GLY A 10 4.03 -16.68 2.40
N LYS A 11 3.79 -15.91 1.35
CA LYS A 11 3.31 -14.53 1.43
C LYS A 11 1.99 -14.41 2.18
N THR A 12 1.03 -15.24 1.80
CA THR A 12 -0.29 -15.22 2.43
C THR A 12 -0.23 -15.62 3.89
N THR A 13 0.59 -16.62 4.20
CA THR A 13 0.77 -17.08 5.58
C THR A 13 1.36 -15.97 6.45
N LEU A 14 2.39 -15.30 5.97
CA LEU A 14 3.01 -14.22 6.72
C LEU A 14 2.02 -13.07 6.95
N SER A 15 1.25 -12.73 5.92
CA SER A 15 0.24 -11.67 6.03
C SER A 15 -0.83 -12.01 7.05
N ASN A 16 -1.26 -13.27 7.08
CA ASN A 16 -2.24 -13.72 8.07
C ASN A 16 -1.70 -13.66 9.49
N ILE A 17 -0.42 -14.01 9.66
CA ILE A 17 0.22 -13.91 10.97
C ILE A 17 0.26 -12.46 11.44
N ILE A 18 0.64 -11.55 10.54
CA ILE A 18 0.70 -10.13 10.88
C ILE A 18 -0.69 -9.60 11.23
N ALA A 19 -1.71 -9.98 10.46
CA ALA A 19 -3.07 -9.54 10.72
C ALA A 19 -3.56 -10.04 12.09
N ASN A 20 -3.24 -11.27 12.45
CA ASN A 20 -3.59 -11.81 13.75
C ASN A 20 -2.90 -11.06 14.89
N GLU A 21 -1.61 -10.74 14.71
CA GLU A 21 -0.86 -9.97 15.70
C GLU A 21 -1.42 -8.56 15.86
N MET A 22 -1.85 -7.94 14.77
CA MET A 22 -2.43 -6.60 14.79
C MET A 22 -3.90 -6.60 15.20
N ASN A 23 -4.50 -7.76 15.35
CA ASN A 23 -5.90 -7.93 15.70
C ASN A 23 -6.84 -7.29 14.67
N GLY A 24 -6.46 -7.36 13.40
CA GLY A 24 -7.22 -6.78 12.30
C GLY A 24 -7.49 -7.77 11.19
N SER A 25 -8.11 -7.29 10.14
CA SER A 25 -8.40 -8.07 8.94
C SER A 25 -7.32 -7.86 7.89
N ILE A 26 -7.25 -8.78 6.93
CA ILE A 26 -6.32 -8.66 5.82
C ILE A 26 -7.08 -8.35 4.54
N LYS A 27 -6.56 -7.39 3.77
CA LYS A 27 -7.03 -7.06 2.43
C LYS A 27 -5.92 -7.41 1.46
N ILE A 28 -6.25 -8.14 0.40
CA ILE A 28 -5.26 -8.62 -0.57
C ILE A 28 -5.56 -7.99 -1.93
N THR A 29 -4.54 -7.40 -2.54
CA THR A 29 -4.62 -6.84 -3.88
C THR A 29 -3.27 -7.02 -4.58
N SER A 30 -3.10 -6.42 -5.74
CA SER A 30 -1.84 -6.48 -6.49
C SER A 30 -1.50 -5.13 -7.07
N GLY A 31 -0.21 -4.90 -7.35
CA GLY A 31 0.24 -3.68 -7.98
C GLY A 31 -0.50 -3.38 -9.28
N PRO A 32 -0.55 -4.34 -10.23
CA PRO A 32 -1.27 -4.11 -11.48
C PRO A 32 -2.76 -3.87 -11.33
N ALA A 33 -3.39 -4.36 -10.26
CA ALA A 33 -4.81 -4.16 -10.03
C ALA A 33 -5.14 -2.74 -9.59
N ILE A 34 -4.17 -2.02 -9.05
CA ILE A 34 -4.35 -0.62 -8.65
C ILE A 34 -3.89 0.25 -9.80
N GLU A 35 -4.82 0.58 -10.69
CA GLU A 35 -4.47 1.27 -11.94
C GLU A 35 -4.33 2.78 -11.78
N LYS A 36 -5.09 3.36 -10.87
CA LYS A 36 -5.11 4.82 -10.68
C LYS A 36 -5.28 5.18 -9.21
N ALA A 37 -5.04 6.45 -8.93
CA ALA A 37 -5.10 6.98 -7.57
C ALA A 37 -6.42 6.71 -6.87
N GLY A 38 -7.54 6.80 -7.62
CA GLY A 38 -8.85 6.52 -7.06
C GLY A 38 -9.01 5.09 -6.57
N ASP A 39 -8.38 4.14 -7.26
CA ASP A 39 -8.41 2.74 -6.84
C ASP A 39 -7.71 2.55 -5.50
N LEU A 40 -6.56 3.19 -5.34
CA LEU A 40 -5.82 3.14 -4.08
C LEU A 40 -6.61 3.82 -2.97
N ALA A 41 -7.17 4.98 -3.26
CA ALA A 41 -7.96 5.72 -2.28
C ALA A 41 -9.13 4.89 -1.76
N ALA A 42 -9.82 4.19 -2.66
CA ALA A 42 -10.94 3.33 -2.28
C ALA A 42 -10.50 2.21 -1.33
N ILE A 43 -9.34 1.62 -1.59
CA ILE A 43 -8.80 0.57 -0.73
C ILE A 43 -8.44 1.14 0.63
N LEU A 44 -7.68 2.22 0.67
CA LEU A 44 -7.17 2.78 1.91
C LEU A 44 -8.28 3.32 2.81
N THR A 45 -9.29 3.94 2.23
CA THR A 45 -10.40 4.49 3.03
C THR A 45 -11.33 3.42 3.59
N ASN A 46 -11.25 2.20 3.07
CA ASN A 46 -12.02 1.07 3.58
C ASN A 46 -11.28 0.25 4.64
N LEU A 47 -10.04 0.61 4.95
CA LEU A 47 -9.30 -0.07 6.00
C LEU A 47 -9.76 0.40 7.37
N SER A 48 -9.63 -0.49 8.36
CA SER A 48 -9.84 -0.18 9.77
C SER A 48 -8.51 -0.24 10.49
N GLU A 49 -8.46 0.33 11.68
CA GLU A 49 -7.24 0.32 12.47
C GLU A 49 -6.79 -1.11 12.76
N GLY A 50 -5.52 -1.37 12.54
CA GLY A 50 -4.95 -2.70 12.73
C GLY A 50 -5.07 -3.62 11.52
N ASP A 51 -5.72 -3.18 10.45
CA ASP A 51 -5.83 -3.98 9.24
C ASP A 51 -4.47 -4.10 8.54
N VAL A 52 -4.34 -5.16 7.75
CA VAL A 52 -3.17 -5.40 6.92
C VAL A 52 -3.57 -5.30 5.45
N LEU A 53 -2.84 -4.51 4.70
CA LEU A 53 -3.00 -4.44 3.25
C LEU A 53 -1.84 -5.18 2.61
N PHE A 54 -2.15 -6.25 1.89
CA PHE A 54 -1.17 -7.04 1.16
C PHE A 54 -1.24 -6.68 -0.32
N ILE A 55 -0.12 -6.23 -0.88
CA ILE A 55 -0.03 -5.89 -2.30
C ILE A 55 1.00 -6.80 -2.96
N ASP A 56 0.52 -7.76 -3.76
CA ASP A 56 1.38 -8.64 -4.53
C ASP A 56 1.92 -7.90 -5.74
N GLU A 57 3.12 -8.25 -6.18
CA GLU A 57 3.77 -7.59 -7.32
C GLU A 57 3.77 -6.06 -7.17
N ILE A 58 4.12 -5.57 -5.99
CA ILE A 58 4.04 -4.15 -5.66
C ILE A 58 4.94 -3.29 -6.55
N HIS A 59 6.02 -3.87 -7.06
CA HIS A 59 6.95 -3.19 -7.97
C HIS A 59 6.31 -2.84 -9.33
N ARG A 60 5.17 -3.45 -9.66
CA ARG A 60 4.46 -3.20 -10.93
C ARG A 60 3.35 -2.16 -10.78
N MET A 61 3.31 -1.49 -9.66
CA MET A 61 2.35 -0.42 -9.44
C MET A 61 2.70 0.80 -10.29
N ASN A 62 1.70 1.51 -10.79
CA ASN A 62 1.92 2.73 -11.54
C ASN A 62 2.61 3.78 -10.68
N LYS A 63 3.50 4.55 -11.29
CA LYS A 63 4.27 5.56 -10.58
C LYS A 63 3.38 6.62 -9.92
N SER A 64 2.31 7.03 -10.60
CA SER A 64 1.37 7.99 -10.05
C SER A 64 0.67 7.47 -8.80
N VAL A 65 0.46 6.16 -8.72
CA VAL A 65 -0.13 5.53 -7.53
C VAL A 65 0.90 5.44 -6.41
N GLU A 66 2.15 5.14 -6.73
CA GLU A 66 3.23 5.10 -5.74
C GLU A 66 3.40 6.45 -5.04
N GLU A 67 3.27 7.54 -5.78
CA GLU A 67 3.41 8.89 -5.24
C GLU A 67 2.35 9.22 -4.19
N ILE A 68 1.23 8.53 -4.23
CA ILE A 68 0.17 8.68 -3.23
C ILE A 68 0.38 7.71 -2.09
N LEU A 69 0.87 6.52 -2.40
CA LEU A 69 1.07 5.48 -1.39
C LEU A 69 2.12 5.88 -0.34
N TYR A 70 3.22 6.49 -0.77
CA TYR A 70 4.30 6.83 0.15
C TYR A 70 3.86 7.78 1.27
N PRO A 71 3.19 8.91 0.98
CA PRO A 71 2.68 9.75 2.05
C PRO A 71 1.66 9.05 2.94
N ALA A 72 0.84 8.18 2.35
CA ALA A 72 -0.13 7.43 3.13
C ALA A 72 0.54 6.51 4.16
N LEU A 73 1.69 5.93 3.80
CA LEU A 73 2.45 5.09 4.72
C LEU A 73 3.17 5.89 5.80
N GLU A 74 3.63 7.08 5.46
CA GLU A 74 4.41 7.91 6.38
C GLU A 74 3.53 8.70 7.33
N ASP A 75 2.45 9.29 6.82
CA ASP A 75 1.62 10.23 7.55
C ASP A 75 0.23 9.70 7.89
N TYR A 76 -0.12 8.52 7.40
CA TYR A 76 -1.47 7.96 7.52
C TYR A 76 -2.51 8.97 7.04
N SER A 77 -2.24 9.56 5.89
CA SER A 77 -3.14 10.52 5.26
C SER A 77 -3.08 10.38 3.74
N LEU A 78 -4.12 10.85 3.11
CA LEU A 78 -4.29 10.74 1.67
C LEU A 78 -4.82 12.06 1.14
N ASP A 79 -4.16 12.61 0.13
CA ASP A 79 -4.62 13.84 -0.53
C ASP A 79 -5.37 13.45 -1.80
N ILE A 80 -6.61 13.93 -1.90
CA ILE A 80 -7.46 13.67 -3.05
C ILE A 80 -7.77 15.00 -3.71
N ILE A 81 -7.69 15.02 -5.05
CA ILE A 81 -8.04 16.20 -5.83
C ILE A 81 -9.46 16.04 -6.31
N ILE A 82 -10.31 17.02 -5.96
CA ILE A 82 -11.71 17.06 -6.35
C ILE A 82 -11.93 18.22 -7.28
N GLY A 83 -12.65 17.98 -8.38
CA GLY A 83 -12.95 18.99 -9.37
C GLY A 83 -11.94 19.00 -10.50
N LYS A 84 -12.15 19.88 -11.46
CA LYS A 84 -11.30 20.03 -12.63
C LYS A 84 -11.01 21.50 -12.89
N GLY A 85 -9.84 21.76 -13.47
CA GLY A 85 -9.43 23.10 -13.86
C GLY A 85 -9.28 24.03 -12.67
N PRO A 86 -9.62 25.32 -12.84
CA PRO A 86 -9.38 26.30 -11.78
C PRO A 86 -10.16 26.05 -10.48
N SER A 87 -11.23 25.26 -10.54
CA SER A 87 -12.03 24.94 -9.36
C SER A 87 -11.56 23.68 -8.65
N ALA A 88 -10.52 23.03 -9.15
CA ALA A 88 -9.97 21.85 -8.50
C ALA A 88 -9.38 22.22 -7.14
N ARG A 89 -9.60 21.34 -6.16
CA ARG A 89 -9.04 21.53 -4.82
C ARG A 89 -8.63 20.20 -4.25
N SER A 90 -7.69 20.26 -3.32
CA SER A 90 -7.19 19.09 -2.63
C SER A 90 -7.88 18.92 -1.30
N ILE A 91 -8.27 17.69 -0.97
CA ILE A 91 -8.84 17.35 0.32
C ILE A 91 -7.94 16.30 0.95
N ARG A 92 -7.58 16.53 2.21
CA ARG A 92 -6.77 15.57 2.96
C ARG A 92 -7.69 14.69 3.80
N LEU A 93 -7.54 13.38 3.62
CA LEU A 93 -8.26 12.38 4.39
C LEU A 93 -7.31 11.70 5.35
N ASP A 94 -7.70 11.61 6.61
CA ASP A 94 -6.93 10.85 7.59
C ASP A 94 -7.27 9.37 7.44
N LEU A 95 -6.23 8.54 7.54
CA LEU A 95 -6.36 7.10 7.41
C LEU A 95 -6.15 6.43 8.76
N PRO A 96 -6.79 5.28 9.00
CA PRO A 96 -6.47 4.50 10.19
C PRO A 96 -5.05 3.96 10.08
N LYS A 97 -4.47 3.61 11.20
CA LYS A 97 -3.15 2.98 11.19
C LYS A 97 -3.28 1.57 10.69
N PHE A 98 -2.58 1.27 9.63
CA PHE A 98 -2.60 -0.04 9.00
C PHE A 98 -1.17 -0.50 8.73
N THR A 99 -1.02 -1.79 8.41
CA THR A 99 0.27 -2.35 8.05
C THR A 99 0.25 -2.71 6.57
N LEU A 100 1.27 -2.30 5.84
CA LEU A 100 1.42 -2.67 4.45
C LEU A 100 2.43 -3.80 4.32
N VAL A 101 2.03 -4.84 3.60
CA VAL A 101 2.93 -5.94 3.24
C VAL A 101 3.05 -5.96 1.73
N GLY A 102 4.23 -5.66 1.22
CA GLY A 102 4.51 -5.71 -0.20
C GLY A 102 5.22 -7.00 -0.57
N ALA A 103 4.82 -7.62 -1.65
CA ALA A 103 5.48 -8.80 -2.18
C ALA A 103 5.96 -8.54 -3.60
N THR A 104 7.08 -9.13 -3.96
CA THR A 104 7.67 -8.90 -5.27
C THR A 104 8.49 -10.10 -5.70
N THR A 105 8.84 -10.17 -6.98
CA THR A 105 9.79 -11.14 -7.48
C THR A 105 11.22 -10.67 -7.21
N ARG A 106 12.21 -11.55 -7.37
CA ARG A 106 13.62 -11.18 -7.22
C ARG A 106 14.00 -10.04 -8.15
N ALA A 107 13.54 -10.10 -9.40
CA ALA A 107 13.81 -9.05 -10.37
C ALA A 107 13.19 -7.74 -9.93
N GLY A 108 11.97 -7.77 -9.42
CA GLY A 108 11.30 -6.60 -8.90
C GLY A 108 12.02 -5.98 -7.71
N MET A 109 12.53 -6.82 -6.81
CA MET A 109 13.29 -6.33 -5.66
C MET A 109 14.57 -5.60 -6.08
N LEU A 110 15.22 -6.06 -7.12
CA LEU A 110 16.46 -5.45 -7.59
C LEU A 110 16.23 -4.12 -8.31
N SER A 111 15.12 -3.98 -9.00
CA SER A 111 14.85 -2.82 -9.84
C SER A 111 13.85 -1.83 -9.28
N SER A 112 13.15 -2.18 -8.20
CA SER A 112 12.07 -1.36 -7.68
C SER A 112 12.57 -0.26 -6.75
N PRO A 113 12.12 1.00 -6.94
CA PRO A 113 12.43 2.06 -5.99
C PRO A 113 11.77 1.86 -4.64
N LEU A 114 10.78 1.00 -4.54
CA LEU A 114 10.14 0.67 -3.27
C LEU A 114 11.07 -0.05 -2.32
N ARG A 115 12.14 -0.66 -2.83
CA ARG A 115 13.10 -1.38 -2.00
C ARG A 115 13.64 -0.55 -0.85
N ASP A 116 13.87 0.72 -1.07
CA ASP A 116 14.40 1.61 -0.04
C ASP A 116 13.35 1.97 1.00
N ARG A 117 12.06 1.88 0.65
CA ARG A 117 10.95 2.17 1.55
C ARG A 117 10.61 0.97 2.43
N PHE A 118 10.74 -0.22 1.89
CA PHE A 118 10.47 -1.45 2.60
C PHE A 118 11.76 -2.02 3.16
N ARG A 119 12.18 -1.44 4.24
CA ARG A 119 13.37 -1.95 4.90
C ARG A 119 13.03 -3.21 5.63
N ASN A 120 13.81 -4.20 5.33
CA ASN A 120 13.68 -5.48 5.94
C ASN A 120 14.62 -5.54 7.12
N ASN A 121 14.12 -5.22 8.20
CA ASN A 121 14.94 -5.24 9.42
C ASN A 121 14.69 -6.49 10.19
#